data_4b9d4df53bcd97f3171380d39efc5878
#
_entry.id   4b9d4df53bcd97f3171380d39efc5878
#
_cell.length_a   1.000
_cell.length_b   1.000
_cell.length_c   1.000
_cell.angle_alpha   90.00
_cell.angle_beta   90.00
_cell.angle_gamma   90.00
#
_symmetry.space_group_name_H-M   'P 1'
#
loop_
_entity.id
_entity.type
_entity.pdbx_description
1 polymer ?
#
loop_
_entity_poly.entity_id
_entity_poly.type
_entity_poly.pdbx_seq_one_letter_code
_entity_poly.pdbx_strand_id
1 'polypeptide(L)'
;MGYPQANVLLPVIQTDCVSLVIKLMDSPRSNSTIKVFIADDSLIVREHLVTMFEELAGIEVVGQAENVAEAISAIRLLQPDAVILDILMPGGSGIKVLENIKQSGVGPMVIVLTNYPYPVFRQKCLQAGADFFLDKSTEFDQIPKLFEWFKWTKS
;
A
#
# COMPACT_ATOMS: atom_id res chain seq x y z
N MET A 1 49.46 25.97 -11.52
CA MET A 1 48.59 27.02 -10.95
C MET A 1 47.14 26.62 -10.82
N GLY A 2 46.67 25.65 -11.55
CA GLY A 2 45.31 25.15 -11.43
C GLY A 2 45.08 24.05 -10.37
N TYR A 3 46.15 23.48 -9.86
CA TYR A 3 46.08 22.33 -8.99
C TYR A 3 45.48 22.59 -7.60
N PRO A 4 45.73 23.70 -6.94
CA PRO A 4 45.13 23.94 -5.64
C PRO A 4 43.61 24.10 -5.67
N GLN A 5 43.08 24.61 -6.76
CA GLN A 5 41.66 24.80 -6.93
C GLN A 5 40.93 23.48 -7.13
N ALA A 6 41.51 22.57 -7.93
CA ALA A 6 40.93 21.25 -8.14
C ALA A 6 40.88 20.43 -6.86
N ASN A 7 41.95 20.51 -6.05
CA ASN A 7 41.99 19.79 -4.78
C ASN A 7 41.00 20.30 -3.74
N VAL A 8 40.68 21.57 -3.77
CA VAL A 8 39.69 22.16 -2.89
C VAL A 8 38.27 21.81 -3.32
N LEU A 9 38.00 21.77 -4.61
CA LEU A 9 36.68 21.48 -5.15
C LEU A 9 36.23 20.03 -4.93
N LEU A 10 37.15 19.06 -5.06
CA LEU A 10 36.81 17.64 -4.93
C LEU A 10 36.26 17.26 -3.54
N PRO A 11 36.86 17.69 -2.41
CA PRO A 11 36.29 17.39 -1.11
C PRO A 11 34.90 18.04 -0.89
N VAL A 12 34.71 19.26 -1.39
CA VAL A 12 33.43 19.96 -1.29
C VAL A 12 32.33 19.23 -2.07
N ILE A 13 32.61 18.80 -3.29
CA ILE A 13 31.68 18.05 -4.10
C ILE A 13 31.32 16.72 -3.44
N GLN A 14 32.27 15.99 -2.91
CA GLN A 14 32.03 14.74 -2.20
C GLN A 14 31.19 14.93 -0.95
N THR A 15 31.45 15.98 -0.18
CA THR A 15 30.67 16.33 1.02
C THR A 15 29.24 16.67 0.63
N ASP A 16 29.03 17.46 -0.43
CA ASP A 16 27.73 17.84 -0.91
C ASP A 16 26.93 16.63 -1.42
N CYS A 17 27.57 15.71 -2.11
CA CYS A 17 26.94 14.48 -2.59
C CYS A 17 26.49 13.59 -1.44
N VAL A 18 27.33 13.41 -0.42
CA VAL A 18 26.98 12.62 0.78
C VAL A 18 25.86 13.29 1.55
N SER A 19 25.93 14.60 1.75
CA SER A 19 24.87 15.36 2.41
C SER A 19 23.56 15.27 1.64
N LEU A 20 23.60 15.34 0.32
CA LEU A 20 22.43 15.22 -0.54
C LEU A 20 21.82 13.82 -0.43
N VAL A 21 22.62 12.77 -0.48
CA VAL A 21 22.16 11.38 -0.33
C VAL A 21 21.51 11.18 1.04
N ILE A 22 22.12 11.64 2.11
CA ILE A 22 21.57 11.58 3.47
C ILE A 22 20.23 12.34 3.54
N LYS A 23 20.17 13.53 3.00
CA LYS A 23 18.92 14.31 2.92
C LYS A 23 17.83 13.61 2.12
N LEU A 24 18.18 12.95 1.03
CA LEU A 24 17.24 12.20 0.22
C LEU A 24 16.73 10.95 0.96
N MET A 25 17.56 10.34 1.80
CA MET A 25 17.17 9.21 2.62
C MET A 25 16.27 9.61 3.80
N ASP A 26 16.52 10.78 4.38
CA ASP A 26 15.78 11.31 5.56
C ASP A 26 14.68 12.31 5.18
N SER A 27 14.51 12.60 3.93
CA SER A 27 13.82 13.78 3.41
C SER A 27 12.36 13.49 3.06
N PRO A 28 11.55 14.50 2.74
CA PRO A 28 10.08 14.47 2.59
C PRO A 28 9.49 13.38 1.73
N ARG A 29 10.27 12.66 0.96
CA ARG A 29 9.80 11.44 0.29
C ARG A 29 9.41 10.36 1.30
N SER A 30 10.11 10.31 2.44
CA SER A 30 9.77 9.44 3.56
C SER A 30 8.59 9.97 4.37
N ASN A 31 8.21 11.24 4.18
CA ASN A 31 7.08 11.87 4.85
C ASN A 31 5.77 11.77 4.08
N SER A 32 5.77 11.24 2.84
CA SER A 32 4.53 10.96 2.16
C SER A 32 3.88 9.74 2.81
N THR A 33 2.82 9.98 3.56
CA THR A 33 2.03 8.95 4.22
C THR A 33 1.30 8.11 3.17
N ILE A 34 1.40 6.79 3.28
CA ILE A 34 0.62 5.86 2.48
C ILE A 34 -0.77 5.74 3.10
N LYS A 35 -1.78 6.09 2.35
CA LYS A 35 -3.18 6.03 2.78
C LYS A 35 -3.74 4.65 2.46
N VAL A 36 -4.21 3.95 3.48
CA VAL A 36 -4.74 2.59 3.35
C VAL A 36 -6.22 2.58 3.67
N PHE A 37 -6.99 1.88 2.84
CA PHE A 37 -8.40 1.61 3.06
C PHE A 37 -8.60 0.11 3.34
N ILE A 38 -9.47 -0.22 4.29
CA ILE A 38 -9.74 -1.61 4.69
C ILE A 38 -11.21 -1.94 4.40
N ALA A 39 -11.44 -2.94 3.57
CA ALA A 39 -12.77 -3.46 3.25
C ALA A 39 -12.89 -4.92 3.69
N ASP A 40 -13.57 -5.17 4.78
CA ASP A 40 -13.76 -6.51 5.36
C ASP A 40 -14.99 -6.45 6.28
N ASP A 41 -15.87 -7.44 6.21
CA ASP A 41 -17.05 -7.47 7.04
C ASP A 41 -16.77 -7.86 8.52
N SER A 42 -15.60 -8.43 8.79
CA SER A 42 -15.19 -8.79 10.15
C SER A 42 -14.59 -7.60 10.89
N LEU A 43 -15.26 -7.15 11.93
CA LEU A 43 -14.75 -6.10 12.80
C LEU A 43 -13.39 -6.48 13.42
N ILE A 44 -13.26 -7.72 13.85
CA ILE A 44 -12.02 -8.23 14.47
C ILE A 44 -10.86 -8.14 13.51
N VAL A 45 -11.07 -8.51 12.24
CA VAL A 45 -10.02 -8.42 11.21
C VAL A 45 -9.66 -6.96 10.96
N ARG A 46 -10.65 -6.06 10.84
CA ARG A 46 -10.38 -4.64 10.64
C ARG A 46 -9.58 -4.04 11.80
N GLU A 47 -9.97 -4.35 13.05
CA GLU A 47 -9.23 -3.87 14.23
C GLU A 47 -7.80 -4.38 14.26
N HIS A 48 -7.60 -5.65 13.92
CA HIS A 48 -6.27 -6.25 13.85
C HIS A 48 -5.40 -5.55 12.79
N LEU A 49 -5.97 -5.27 11.62
CA LEU A 49 -5.28 -4.53 10.55
C LEU A 49 -4.94 -3.11 10.98
N VAL A 50 -5.87 -2.40 11.61
CA VAL A 50 -5.64 -1.04 12.11
C VAL A 50 -4.48 -1.03 13.10
N THR A 51 -4.49 -1.94 14.07
CA THR A 51 -3.40 -2.06 15.06
C THR A 51 -2.05 -2.33 14.37
N MET A 52 -2.04 -3.24 13.40
CA MET A 52 -0.84 -3.55 12.63
C MET A 52 -0.31 -2.31 11.89
N PHE A 53 -1.18 -1.57 11.21
CA PHE A 53 -0.76 -0.37 10.47
C PHE A 53 -0.32 0.77 11.38
N GLU A 54 -0.90 0.90 12.57
CA GLU A 54 -0.47 1.90 13.56
C GLU A 54 0.97 1.68 14.02
N GLU A 55 1.44 0.43 13.99
CA GLU A 55 2.81 0.09 14.35
C GLU A 55 3.81 0.35 13.20
N LEU A 56 3.32 0.63 11.99
CA LEU A 56 4.16 0.86 10.82
C LEU A 56 4.27 2.37 10.54
N ALA A 57 5.51 2.86 10.51
CA ALA A 57 5.76 4.27 10.20
C ALA A 57 5.35 4.61 8.76
N GLY A 58 4.75 5.78 8.58
CA GLY A 58 4.39 6.29 7.26
C GLY A 58 3.16 5.65 6.63
N ILE A 59 2.32 4.99 7.42
CA ILE A 59 1.06 4.40 6.96
C ILE A 59 -0.09 4.94 7.79
N GLU A 60 -1.18 5.32 7.12
CA GLU A 60 -2.38 5.86 7.75
C GLU A 60 -3.61 5.12 7.21
N VAL A 61 -4.43 4.58 8.11
CA VAL A 61 -5.73 4.02 7.73
C VAL A 61 -6.71 5.17 7.58
N VAL A 62 -7.15 5.43 6.37
CA VAL A 62 -8.03 6.58 6.06
C VAL A 62 -9.51 6.23 6.09
N GLY A 63 -9.85 4.95 6.08
CA GLY A 63 -11.24 4.52 6.15
C GLY A 63 -11.39 3.01 6.16
N GLN A 64 -12.61 2.59 6.48
CA GLN A 64 -13.00 1.18 6.55
C GLN A 64 -14.40 1.02 6.00
N ALA A 65 -14.70 -0.17 5.47
CA ALA A 65 -16.03 -0.54 5.04
C ALA A 65 -16.30 -2.02 5.37
N GLU A 66 -17.55 -2.35 5.58
CA GLU A 66 -17.99 -3.72 5.88
C GLU A 66 -18.85 -4.34 4.77
N ASN A 67 -19.16 -3.57 3.72
CA ASN A 67 -19.93 -4.05 2.58
C ASN A 67 -19.44 -3.44 1.27
N VAL A 68 -19.92 -4.00 0.16
CA VAL A 68 -19.47 -3.64 -1.19
C VAL A 68 -19.80 -2.18 -1.53
N ALA A 69 -21.02 -1.74 -1.25
CA ALA A 69 -21.47 -0.39 -1.62
C ALA A 69 -20.68 0.70 -0.90
N GLU A 70 -20.49 0.54 0.41
CA GLU A 70 -19.68 1.46 1.22
C GLU A 70 -18.24 1.49 0.74
N ALA A 71 -17.67 0.31 0.46
CA ALA A 71 -16.29 0.22 -0.01
C ALA A 71 -16.09 1.01 -1.32
N ILE A 72 -16.96 0.81 -2.31
CA ILE A 72 -16.88 1.51 -3.58
C ILE A 72 -16.98 3.03 -3.39
N SER A 73 -17.99 3.48 -2.64
CA SER A 73 -18.22 4.91 -2.42
C SER A 73 -17.06 5.58 -1.68
N ALA A 74 -16.59 4.94 -0.61
CA ALA A 74 -15.53 5.50 0.22
C ALA A 74 -14.17 5.51 -0.49
N ILE A 75 -13.85 4.47 -1.23
CA ILE A 75 -12.60 4.41 -2.00
C ILE A 75 -12.56 5.51 -3.07
N ARG A 76 -13.67 5.74 -3.75
CA ARG A 76 -13.77 6.83 -4.74
C ARG A 76 -13.58 8.20 -4.11
N LEU A 77 -14.15 8.41 -2.93
CA LEU A 77 -14.05 9.67 -2.22
C LEU A 77 -12.67 9.91 -1.63
N LEU A 78 -12.12 8.89 -0.97
CA LEU A 78 -10.88 9.01 -0.20
C LEU A 78 -9.61 8.87 -1.04
N GLN A 79 -9.69 8.24 -2.20
CA GLN A 79 -8.55 8.02 -3.10
C GLN A 79 -7.34 7.44 -2.37
N PRO A 80 -7.47 6.26 -1.70
CA PRO A 80 -6.35 5.67 -0.97
C PRO A 80 -5.25 5.22 -1.91
N ASP A 81 -4.05 5.05 -1.38
CA ASP A 81 -2.90 4.50 -2.11
C ASP A 81 -2.94 2.98 -2.17
N ALA A 82 -3.53 2.37 -1.15
CA ALA A 82 -3.64 0.91 -1.04
C ALA A 82 -4.98 0.51 -0.44
N VAL A 83 -5.48 -0.65 -0.83
CA VAL A 83 -6.73 -1.23 -0.32
C VAL A 83 -6.46 -2.66 0.12
N ILE A 84 -6.86 -2.99 1.35
CA ILE A 84 -6.98 -4.38 1.81
C ILE A 84 -8.43 -4.78 1.58
N LEU A 85 -8.65 -5.85 0.84
CA LEU A 85 -9.98 -6.20 0.35
C LEU A 85 -10.31 -7.67 0.59
N ASP A 86 -11.40 -7.92 1.31
CA ASP A 86 -11.98 -9.27 1.41
C ASP A 86 -12.86 -9.58 0.19
N ILE A 87 -12.86 -10.84 -0.23
CA ILE A 87 -13.69 -11.29 -1.37
C ILE A 87 -15.15 -11.40 -0.97
N LEU A 88 -15.42 -11.93 0.22
CA LEU A 88 -16.80 -12.17 0.67
C LEU A 88 -17.24 -11.10 1.66
N MET A 89 -18.13 -10.24 1.19
CA MET A 89 -18.74 -9.19 1.98
C MET A 89 -20.23 -9.08 1.67
N PRO A 90 -21.07 -8.58 2.60
CA PRO A 90 -22.45 -8.27 2.29
C PRO A 90 -22.59 -7.32 1.11
N GLY A 91 -23.61 -7.56 0.29
CA GLY A 91 -23.89 -6.75 -0.89
C GLY A 91 -23.19 -7.22 -2.16
N GLY A 92 -22.51 -8.36 -2.11
CA GLY A 92 -21.86 -8.97 -3.26
C GLY A 92 -20.45 -9.46 -3.01
N SER A 93 -19.68 -9.58 -4.08
CA SER A 93 -18.28 -10.03 -4.00
C SER A 93 -17.33 -8.84 -3.95
N GLY A 94 -16.23 -8.97 -3.19
CA GLY A 94 -15.11 -8.03 -3.24
C GLY A 94 -14.48 -7.92 -4.62
N ILE A 95 -14.66 -8.92 -5.49
CA ILE A 95 -14.23 -8.85 -6.89
C ILE A 95 -14.91 -7.69 -7.61
N LYS A 96 -16.18 -7.42 -7.27
CA LYS A 96 -16.93 -6.28 -7.82
C LYS A 96 -16.32 -4.95 -7.41
N VAL A 97 -15.87 -4.84 -6.16
CA VAL A 97 -15.12 -3.66 -5.69
C VAL A 97 -13.85 -3.50 -6.51
N LEU A 98 -13.09 -4.57 -6.66
CA LEU A 98 -11.83 -4.60 -7.40
C LEU A 98 -12.02 -4.16 -8.85
N GLU A 99 -12.98 -4.74 -9.55
CA GLU A 99 -13.32 -4.36 -10.92
C GLU A 99 -13.66 -2.88 -11.02
N ASN A 100 -14.41 -2.37 -10.06
CA ASN A 100 -14.82 -0.96 -10.04
C ASN A 100 -13.65 0.00 -9.86
N ILE A 101 -12.75 -0.28 -8.90
CA ILE A 101 -11.65 0.62 -8.60
C ILE A 101 -10.48 0.51 -9.58
N LYS A 102 -10.42 -0.56 -10.36
CA LYS A 102 -9.37 -0.78 -11.37
C LYS A 102 -9.85 -0.51 -12.81
N GLN A 103 -11.05 0.00 -13.00
CA GLN A 103 -11.65 0.25 -14.33
C GLN A 103 -10.79 1.10 -15.24
N SER A 104 -10.08 2.10 -14.71
CA SER A 104 -9.25 3.01 -15.49
C SER A 104 -7.84 2.46 -15.76
N GLY A 105 -7.52 1.26 -15.29
CA GLY A 105 -6.18 0.70 -15.38
C GLY A 105 -5.16 1.33 -14.43
N VAL A 106 -5.51 2.45 -13.82
CA VAL A 106 -4.70 3.13 -12.80
C VAL A 106 -5.57 3.22 -11.54
N GLY A 107 -5.07 2.66 -10.47
CA GLY A 107 -5.80 2.67 -9.21
C GLY A 107 -4.88 2.36 -8.05
N PRO A 108 -5.42 2.22 -6.84
CA PRO A 108 -4.63 1.87 -5.68
C PRO A 108 -4.01 0.48 -5.83
N MET A 109 -2.95 0.23 -5.06
CA MET A 109 -2.47 -1.14 -4.86
C MET A 109 -3.56 -1.92 -4.12
N VAL A 110 -3.95 -3.07 -4.64
CA VAL A 110 -4.98 -3.90 -4.00
C VAL A 110 -4.37 -5.21 -3.51
N ILE A 111 -4.48 -5.44 -2.21
CA ILE A 111 -4.14 -6.70 -1.57
C ILE A 111 -5.46 -7.38 -1.21
N VAL A 112 -5.77 -8.48 -1.89
CA VAL A 112 -6.90 -9.32 -1.51
C VAL A 112 -6.48 -10.18 -0.32
N LEU A 113 -7.28 -10.15 0.74
CA LEU A 113 -7.03 -10.89 1.97
C LEU A 113 -8.28 -11.71 2.29
N THR A 114 -8.20 -13.03 2.19
CA THR A 114 -9.38 -13.89 2.25
C THR A 114 -9.18 -15.17 3.05
N ASN A 115 -10.27 -15.67 3.66
CA ASN A 115 -10.32 -17.02 4.23
C ASN A 115 -10.58 -18.11 3.18
N TYR A 116 -10.77 -17.71 1.92
CA TYR A 116 -11.12 -18.62 0.82
C TYR A 116 -10.05 -18.58 -0.27
N PRO A 117 -8.83 -19.11 0.00
CA PRO A 117 -7.70 -19.01 -0.93
C PRO A 117 -7.76 -20.04 -2.05
N TYR A 118 -8.95 -20.26 -2.61
CA TYR A 118 -9.14 -21.22 -3.70
C TYR A 118 -8.55 -20.70 -5.00
N PRO A 119 -7.94 -21.57 -5.82
CA PRO A 119 -7.31 -21.16 -7.08
C PRO A 119 -8.24 -20.39 -8.02
N VAL A 120 -9.53 -20.71 -8.05
CA VAL A 120 -10.51 -20.04 -8.89
C VAL A 120 -10.70 -18.57 -8.48
N PHE A 121 -10.72 -18.29 -7.16
CA PHE A 121 -10.84 -16.93 -6.67
C PHE A 121 -9.55 -16.14 -6.87
N ARG A 122 -8.41 -16.79 -6.63
CA ARG A 122 -7.10 -16.20 -6.88
C ARG A 122 -6.99 -15.74 -8.33
N GLN A 123 -7.32 -16.61 -9.28
CA GLN A 123 -7.27 -16.29 -10.70
C GLN A 123 -8.19 -15.13 -11.06
N LYS A 124 -9.43 -15.15 -10.59
CA LYS A 124 -10.40 -14.08 -10.87
C LYS A 124 -9.93 -12.73 -10.30
N CYS A 125 -9.39 -12.73 -9.09
CA CYS A 125 -8.90 -11.52 -8.46
C CYS A 125 -7.69 -10.94 -9.21
N LEU A 126 -6.73 -11.77 -9.57
CA LEU A 126 -5.56 -11.33 -10.32
C LEU A 126 -5.96 -10.82 -11.72
N GLN A 127 -6.89 -11.47 -12.39
CA GLN A 127 -7.41 -11.00 -13.68
C GLN A 127 -8.16 -9.68 -13.56
N ALA A 128 -8.83 -9.45 -12.44
CA ALA A 128 -9.54 -8.20 -12.18
C ALA A 128 -8.61 -7.05 -11.73
N GLY A 129 -7.32 -7.33 -11.57
CA GLY A 129 -6.32 -6.31 -11.28
C GLY A 129 -5.77 -6.29 -9.86
N ALA A 130 -6.04 -7.32 -9.04
CA ALA A 130 -5.41 -7.42 -7.73
C ALA A 130 -3.90 -7.54 -7.87
N ASP A 131 -3.17 -6.80 -7.05
CA ASP A 131 -1.71 -6.85 -7.04
C ASP A 131 -1.21 -8.02 -6.22
N PHE A 132 -1.89 -8.37 -5.14
CA PHE A 132 -1.56 -9.49 -4.26
C PHE A 132 -2.82 -10.21 -3.81
N PHE A 133 -2.67 -11.50 -3.56
CA PHE A 133 -3.75 -12.35 -3.05
C PHE A 133 -3.21 -13.19 -1.89
N LEU A 134 -3.71 -12.95 -0.68
CA LEU A 134 -3.21 -13.55 0.54
C LEU A 134 -4.29 -14.32 1.28
N ASP A 135 -3.87 -15.44 1.89
CA ASP A 135 -4.68 -16.23 2.81
C ASP A 135 -4.66 -15.60 4.21
N LYS A 136 -5.83 -15.23 4.76
CA LYS A 136 -5.95 -14.65 6.10
C LYS A 136 -5.35 -15.54 7.18
N SER A 137 -5.44 -16.87 7.03
CA SER A 137 -5.01 -17.79 8.08
C SER A 137 -3.51 -18.04 8.11
N THR A 138 -2.81 -17.88 6.98
CA THR A 138 -1.41 -18.27 6.87
C THR A 138 -0.48 -17.17 6.40
N GLU A 139 -1.02 -16.11 5.76
CA GLU A 139 -0.19 -15.11 5.10
C GLU A 139 -0.43 -13.68 5.61
N PHE A 140 -1.19 -13.54 6.69
CA PHE A 140 -1.51 -12.22 7.28
C PHE A 140 -0.25 -11.43 7.65
N ASP A 141 0.78 -12.10 8.13
CA ASP A 141 2.06 -11.51 8.53
C ASP A 141 2.90 -11.03 7.35
N GLN A 142 2.52 -11.33 6.12
CA GLN A 142 3.21 -10.80 4.94
C GLN A 142 2.81 -9.36 4.62
N ILE A 143 1.70 -8.87 5.16
CA ILE A 143 1.21 -7.51 4.88
C ILE A 143 2.25 -6.44 5.22
N PRO A 144 2.89 -6.46 6.40
CA PRO A 144 3.92 -5.46 6.70
C PRO A 144 5.06 -5.43 5.69
N LYS A 145 5.49 -6.60 5.21
CA LYS A 145 6.57 -6.71 4.21
C LYS A 145 6.17 -6.10 2.87
N LEU A 146 4.91 -6.32 2.46
CA LEU A 146 4.38 -5.74 1.22
C LEU A 146 4.33 -4.21 1.31
N PHE A 147 3.98 -3.66 2.46
CA PHE A 147 3.96 -2.21 2.66
C PHE A 147 5.36 -1.61 2.74
N GLU A 148 6.34 -2.32 3.28
CA GLU A 148 7.74 -1.89 3.22
C GLU A 148 8.21 -1.80 1.77
N TRP A 149 7.93 -2.82 0.96
CA TRP A 149 8.22 -2.80 -0.47
C TRP A 149 7.48 -1.65 -1.18
N PHE A 150 6.20 -1.46 -0.88
CA PHE A 150 5.38 -0.41 -1.49
C PHE A 150 5.90 1.00 -1.18
N LYS A 151 6.37 1.24 0.04
CA LYS A 151 7.03 2.50 0.41
C LYS A 151 8.23 2.78 -0.50
N TRP A 152 9.02 1.75 -0.77
CA TRP A 152 10.18 1.85 -1.65
C TRP A 152 9.79 2.28 -3.06
N THR A 153 8.71 1.72 -3.60
CA THR A 153 8.26 2.04 -4.96
C THR A 153 7.68 3.45 -5.07
N LYS A 154 7.18 4.01 -3.97
CA LYS A 154 6.60 5.36 -3.92
C LYS A 154 7.60 6.47 -3.61
N SER A 155 8.77 6.13 -3.14
CA SER A 155 9.81 7.14 -2.93
C SER A 155 10.66 7.41 -4.21
#